data_f5aa1c09f8129eddff1712b4b6fca7d2
#
_entry.id   f5aa1c09f8129eddff1712b4b6fca7d2
#
_cell.length_a   1.000
_cell.length_b   1.000
_cell.length_c   1.000
_cell.angle_alpha   90.00
_cell.angle_beta   90.00
_cell.angle_gamma   90.00
#
_symmetry.space_group_name_H-M   'P 1'
#
loop_
_entity.id
_entity.type
_entity.pdbx_description
1 polymer ?
#
loop_
_entity_poly.entity_id
_entity_poly.type
_entity_poly.pdbx_seq_one_letter_code
_entity_poly.pdbx_strand_id
1 'polypeptide(L)'
;MRLYAPIALVLLLLSAASTAAEKPMRVVSTNLCTDQLLLMLGDPQQITSVSHLAVEPESSYMAKQAIAYPLNHAEVEELLSLKPDLILAGAFTKKATLNLLRNLGYRVEVFPLTSNIEEIKQNTRRMAELLGQEEKGRLLISEMERRIAEARAKVPQSALPALFYQPRGYTSGRNTLHDEALKLTGWRNVASEHGVNGYGVIDLESVLLARPAQFFTSDYGQGSDSLAQRQLHHPALKRITGGRPMINVGFRYWICGGPMIADAIEQLAEIRNR
;
A
#
# COMPACT_ATOMS: atom_id res chain seq x y z
N MET A 1 -22.75 54.72 -58.28
CA MET A 1 -23.34 54.20 -57.03
C MET A 1 -22.92 52.71 -56.89
N ARG A 2 -21.95 52.41 -56.05
CA ARG A 2 -21.51 51.02 -55.77
C ARG A 2 -21.99 50.69 -54.35
N LEU A 3 -22.95 49.72 -54.25
CA LEU A 3 -23.40 49.20 -53.00
C LEU A 3 -22.37 48.18 -52.46
N TYR A 4 -21.83 48.42 -51.26
CA TYR A 4 -21.09 47.43 -50.49
C TYR A 4 -22.00 46.70 -49.55
N ALA A 5 -22.16 45.41 -49.72
CA ALA A 5 -22.81 44.52 -48.78
C ALA A 5 -21.85 44.11 -47.66
N PRO A 6 -22.21 44.15 -46.38
CA PRO A 6 -21.34 43.68 -45.30
C PRO A 6 -21.47 42.15 -45.21
N ILE A 7 -20.31 41.46 -45.29
CA ILE A 7 -20.17 40.05 -45.01
C ILE A 7 -20.18 39.89 -43.49
N ALA A 8 -21.25 39.37 -42.93
CA ALA A 8 -21.36 38.98 -41.53
C ALA A 8 -20.58 37.69 -41.31
N LEU A 9 -19.42 37.77 -40.67
CA LEU A 9 -18.59 36.64 -40.24
C LEU A 9 -19.22 36.01 -39.00
N VAL A 10 -19.97 34.93 -39.16
CA VAL A 10 -20.51 34.12 -38.04
C VAL A 10 -19.36 33.28 -37.48
N LEU A 11 -18.76 33.71 -36.35
CA LEU A 11 -17.86 32.90 -35.56
C LEU A 11 -18.67 31.79 -34.84
N LEU A 12 -18.61 30.57 -35.34
CA LEU A 12 -19.04 29.37 -34.64
C LEU A 12 -18.02 29.08 -33.52
N LEU A 13 -18.37 29.45 -32.29
CA LEU A 13 -17.70 29.00 -31.09
C LEU A 13 -18.00 27.50 -30.91
N LEU A 14 -17.12 26.65 -31.40
CA LEU A 14 -17.10 25.23 -31.02
C LEU A 14 -16.67 25.18 -29.53
N SER A 15 -17.67 25.12 -28.66
CA SER A 15 -17.47 24.74 -27.26
C SER A 15 -17.01 23.27 -27.28
N ALA A 16 -15.70 23.03 -27.14
CA ALA A 16 -15.18 21.71 -26.82
C ALA A 16 -15.70 21.36 -25.43
N ALA A 17 -16.84 20.67 -25.38
CA ALA A 17 -17.28 20.02 -24.16
C ALA A 17 -16.21 18.99 -23.80
N SER A 18 -15.34 19.34 -22.84
CA SER A 18 -14.50 18.36 -22.18
C SER A 18 -15.44 17.35 -21.57
N THR A 19 -15.57 16.17 -22.18
CA THR A 19 -16.26 15.05 -21.56
C THR A 19 -15.41 14.61 -20.38
N ALA A 20 -15.65 15.19 -19.20
CA ALA A 20 -15.18 14.60 -17.96
C ALA A 20 -15.59 13.13 -17.99
N ALA A 21 -14.64 12.21 -17.85
CA ALA A 21 -14.95 10.78 -17.83
C ALA A 21 -16.01 10.56 -16.74
N GLU A 22 -17.11 9.92 -17.12
CA GLU A 22 -18.22 9.68 -16.20
C GLU A 22 -17.71 8.90 -14.98
N LYS A 23 -18.05 9.40 -13.78
CA LYS A 23 -17.65 8.80 -12.50
C LYS A 23 -18.18 7.36 -12.43
N PRO A 24 -17.32 6.36 -12.16
CA PRO A 24 -17.77 4.97 -12.08
C PRO A 24 -18.72 4.78 -10.91
N MET A 25 -19.80 4.04 -11.13
CA MET A 25 -20.86 3.78 -10.15
C MET A 25 -20.93 2.31 -9.71
N ARG A 26 -20.18 1.42 -10.39
CA ARG A 26 -20.16 -0.02 -10.11
C ARG A 26 -18.72 -0.53 -10.10
N VAL A 27 -17.99 -0.14 -9.06
CA VAL A 27 -16.58 -0.48 -8.93
C VAL A 27 -16.43 -1.84 -8.23
N VAL A 28 -15.70 -2.73 -8.87
CA VAL A 28 -15.31 -4.04 -8.31
C VAL A 28 -13.81 -4.06 -8.14
N SER A 29 -13.35 -4.37 -6.92
CA SER A 29 -11.94 -4.56 -6.63
C SER A 29 -11.64 -6.05 -6.43
N THR A 30 -10.53 -6.53 -7.02
CA THR A 30 -10.16 -7.95 -7.07
C THR A 30 -8.87 -8.25 -6.31
N ASN A 31 -8.35 -7.28 -5.55
CA ASN A 31 -7.06 -7.40 -4.88
C ASN A 31 -7.06 -6.59 -3.59
N LEU A 32 -6.49 -7.17 -2.52
CA LEU A 32 -6.42 -6.54 -1.20
C LEU A 32 -5.93 -5.09 -1.22
N CYS A 33 -4.94 -4.77 -2.05
CA CYS A 33 -4.34 -3.43 -2.06
C CYS A 33 -5.26 -2.40 -2.73
N THR A 34 -5.96 -2.78 -3.78
CA THR A 34 -6.99 -1.94 -4.39
C THR A 34 -8.26 -1.87 -3.55
N ASP A 35 -8.60 -2.93 -2.81
CA ASP A 35 -9.72 -2.92 -1.86
C ASP A 35 -9.53 -1.83 -0.80
N GLN A 36 -8.34 -1.76 -0.20
CA GLN A 36 -8.06 -0.79 0.85
C GLN A 36 -8.16 0.65 0.35
N LEU A 37 -7.59 0.95 -0.83
CA LEU A 37 -7.70 2.29 -1.42
C LEU A 37 -9.14 2.60 -1.83
N LEU A 38 -9.88 1.64 -2.39
CA LEU A 38 -11.29 1.80 -2.73
C LEU A 38 -12.14 2.08 -1.49
N LEU A 39 -11.92 1.35 -0.40
CA LEU A 39 -12.65 1.53 0.87
C LEU A 39 -12.30 2.86 1.55
N MET A 40 -11.09 3.37 1.39
CA MET A 40 -10.68 4.67 1.92
C MET A 40 -11.23 5.85 1.12
N LEU A 41 -11.35 5.72 -0.20
CA LEU A 41 -11.62 6.84 -1.11
C LEU A 41 -13.02 6.81 -1.72
N GLY A 42 -13.52 5.64 -2.09
CA GLY A 42 -14.80 5.50 -2.78
C GLY A 42 -15.99 5.98 -1.96
N ASP A 43 -17.03 6.44 -2.65
CA ASP A 43 -18.33 6.59 -2.03
C ASP A 43 -18.93 5.20 -1.80
N PRO A 44 -19.63 4.96 -0.67
CA PRO A 44 -20.24 3.66 -0.40
C PRO A 44 -21.13 3.14 -1.54
N GLN A 45 -21.78 4.05 -2.29
CA GLN A 45 -22.66 3.70 -3.42
C GLN A 45 -21.90 3.27 -4.68
N GLN A 46 -20.61 3.61 -4.81
CA GLN A 46 -19.76 3.19 -5.93
C GLN A 46 -19.23 1.76 -5.75
N ILE A 47 -19.12 1.28 -4.51
CA ILE A 47 -18.46 0.01 -4.19
C ILE A 47 -19.44 -1.13 -4.37
N THR A 48 -19.26 -1.90 -5.45
CA THR A 48 -20.10 -3.06 -5.74
C THR A 48 -19.60 -4.33 -5.06
N SER A 49 -18.27 -4.54 -5.02
CA SER A 49 -17.66 -5.72 -4.39
C SER A 49 -16.17 -5.46 -4.12
N VAL A 50 -15.66 -6.10 -3.07
CA VAL A 50 -14.23 -6.16 -2.72
C VAL A 50 -13.76 -7.62 -2.69
N SER A 51 -12.45 -7.87 -2.72
CA SER A 51 -11.95 -9.24 -2.65
C SER A 51 -12.22 -9.87 -1.27
N HIS A 52 -12.29 -11.21 -1.21
CA HIS A 52 -12.44 -11.95 0.04
C HIS A 52 -11.32 -11.66 1.05
N LEU A 53 -10.15 -11.21 0.58
CA LEU A 53 -9.02 -10.83 1.43
C LEU A 53 -9.28 -9.52 2.20
N ALA A 54 -10.22 -8.71 1.75
CA ALA A 54 -10.51 -7.40 2.36
C ALA A 54 -11.01 -7.51 3.81
N VAL A 55 -11.62 -8.64 4.19
CA VAL A 55 -12.17 -8.87 5.54
C VAL A 55 -11.20 -9.54 6.51
N GLU A 56 -9.98 -9.90 6.04
CA GLU A 56 -8.96 -10.57 6.86
C GLU A 56 -8.23 -9.56 7.77
N PRO A 57 -8.45 -9.54 9.08
CA PRO A 57 -7.99 -8.45 9.95
C PRO A 57 -6.46 -8.38 10.13
N GLU A 58 -5.74 -9.46 9.86
CA GLU A 58 -4.28 -9.51 9.97
C GLU A 58 -3.59 -8.86 8.77
N SER A 59 -4.21 -8.92 7.59
CA SER A 59 -3.68 -8.39 6.34
C SER A 59 -4.40 -7.13 5.84
N SER A 60 -5.68 -6.95 6.19
CA SER A 60 -6.47 -5.80 5.77
C SER A 60 -6.57 -4.74 6.87
N TYR A 61 -6.10 -3.55 6.55
CA TYR A 61 -6.30 -2.37 7.39
C TYR A 61 -7.78 -1.95 7.45
N MET A 62 -8.52 -2.20 6.37
CA MET A 62 -9.92 -1.84 6.20
C MET A 62 -10.90 -2.99 6.48
N ALA A 63 -10.46 -4.06 7.19
CA ALA A 63 -11.25 -5.26 7.39
C ALA A 63 -12.66 -5.02 7.97
N LYS A 64 -12.78 -4.08 8.90
CA LYS A 64 -14.07 -3.74 9.52
C LYS A 64 -15.04 -3.09 8.53
N GLN A 65 -14.54 -2.21 7.68
CA GLN A 65 -15.34 -1.50 6.67
C GLN A 65 -15.71 -2.45 5.52
N ALA A 66 -14.84 -3.40 5.18
CA ALA A 66 -15.05 -4.36 4.10
C ALA A 66 -16.25 -5.29 4.34
N ILE A 67 -16.61 -5.57 5.60
CA ILE A 67 -17.75 -6.45 5.97
C ILE A 67 -19.09 -5.95 5.38
N ALA A 68 -19.21 -4.66 5.10
CA ALA A 68 -20.42 -4.07 4.56
C ALA A 68 -20.65 -4.38 3.06
N TYR A 69 -19.70 -4.98 2.36
CA TYR A 69 -19.74 -5.17 0.92
C TYR A 69 -19.72 -6.64 0.50
N PRO A 70 -20.33 -6.99 -0.64
CA PRO A 70 -20.19 -8.32 -1.23
C PRO A 70 -18.73 -8.66 -1.49
N LEU A 71 -18.36 -9.93 -1.24
CA LEU A 71 -17.01 -10.41 -1.47
C LEU A 71 -16.91 -11.13 -2.81
N ASN A 72 -15.73 -11.07 -3.46
CA ASN A 72 -15.41 -11.82 -4.66
C ASN A 72 -14.06 -12.56 -4.54
N HIS A 73 -13.86 -13.57 -5.38
CA HIS A 73 -12.63 -14.37 -5.48
C HIS A 73 -11.83 -14.07 -6.75
N ALA A 74 -12.17 -12.96 -7.43
CA ALA A 74 -11.56 -12.54 -8.69
C ALA A 74 -11.75 -13.54 -9.86
N GLU A 75 -12.76 -14.43 -9.79
CA GLU A 75 -13.12 -15.29 -10.90
C GLU A 75 -13.95 -14.53 -11.94
N VAL A 76 -13.65 -14.75 -13.23
CA VAL A 76 -14.22 -13.95 -14.33
C VAL A 76 -15.74 -13.99 -14.32
N GLU A 77 -16.33 -15.17 -14.19
CA GLU A 77 -17.78 -15.37 -14.19
C GLU A 77 -18.47 -14.62 -13.05
N GLU A 78 -17.83 -14.60 -11.87
CA GLU A 78 -18.30 -13.87 -10.70
C GLU A 78 -18.28 -12.36 -10.99
N LEU A 79 -17.14 -11.84 -11.51
CA LEU A 79 -17.00 -10.43 -11.85
C LEU A 79 -18.02 -9.96 -12.90
N LEU A 80 -18.26 -10.79 -13.94
CA LEU A 80 -19.22 -10.48 -15.00
C LEU A 80 -20.67 -10.36 -14.46
N SER A 81 -21.03 -11.21 -13.50
CA SER A 81 -22.36 -11.18 -12.87
C SER A 81 -22.63 -9.87 -12.12
N LEU A 82 -21.59 -9.22 -11.62
CA LEU A 82 -21.63 -7.94 -10.91
C LEU A 82 -21.81 -6.75 -11.84
N LYS A 83 -21.67 -6.90 -13.17
CA LYS A 83 -21.80 -5.86 -14.22
C LYS A 83 -21.03 -4.59 -13.85
N PRO A 84 -19.70 -4.66 -13.58
CA PRO A 84 -18.91 -3.50 -13.20
C PRO A 84 -18.72 -2.52 -14.37
N ASP A 85 -18.63 -1.24 -14.06
CA ASP A 85 -18.16 -0.20 -14.99
C ASP A 85 -16.66 0.10 -14.80
N LEU A 86 -16.09 -0.32 -13.65
CA LEU A 86 -14.65 -0.28 -13.37
C LEU A 86 -14.24 -1.51 -12.55
N ILE A 87 -13.20 -2.20 -13.04
CA ILE A 87 -12.55 -3.29 -12.31
C ILE A 87 -11.15 -2.82 -11.89
N LEU A 88 -10.87 -2.93 -10.58
CA LEU A 88 -9.57 -2.62 -9.99
C LEU A 88 -8.81 -3.92 -9.74
N ALA A 89 -7.58 -4.00 -10.24
CA ALA A 89 -6.74 -5.19 -10.15
C ALA A 89 -5.34 -4.83 -9.64
N GLY A 90 -4.65 -5.79 -9.06
CA GLY A 90 -3.28 -5.62 -8.57
C GLY A 90 -2.23 -6.15 -9.55
N ALA A 91 -0.96 -5.83 -9.29
CA ALA A 91 0.19 -6.21 -10.11
C ALA A 91 0.36 -7.73 -10.31
N PHE A 92 -0.17 -8.55 -9.40
CA PHE A 92 -0.08 -10.01 -9.46
C PHE A 92 -1.30 -10.69 -10.10
N THR A 93 -2.28 -9.91 -10.55
CA THR A 93 -3.43 -10.48 -11.28
C THR A 93 -2.96 -11.13 -12.57
N LYS A 94 -3.42 -12.35 -12.84
CA LYS A 94 -3.04 -13.11 -14.04
C LYS A 94 -3.30 -12.32 -15.30
N LYS A 95 -2.29 -12.18 -16.16
CA LYS A 95 -2.41 -11.44 -17.43
C LYS A 95 -3.53 -11.97 -18.33
N ALA A 96 -3.76 -13.28 -18.34
CA ALA A 96 -4.85 -13.90 -19.09
C ALA A 96 -6.23 -13.39 -18.63
N THR A 97 -6.46 -13.30 -17.32
CA THR A 97 -7.69 -12.75 -16.72
C THR A 97 -7.88 -11.29 -17.13
N LEU A 98 -6.83 -10.45 -16.99
CA LEU A 98 -6.88 -9.04 -17.37
C LEU A 98 -7.21 -8.86 -18.88
N ASN A 99 -6.57 -9.65 -19.74
CA ASN A 99 -6.80 -9.60 -21.18
C ASN A 99 -8.21 -10.05 -21.55
N LEU A 100 -8.72 -11.11 -20.92
CA LEU A 100 -10.09 -11.59 -21.14
C LEU A 100 -11.11 -10.51 -20.78
N LEU A 101 -11.00 -9.90 -19.60
CA LEU A 101 -11.91 -8.84 -19.15
C LEU A 101 -11.88 -7.64 -20.10
N ARG A 102 -10.69 -7.22 -20.55
CA ARG A 102 -10.55 -6.12 -21.52
C ARG A 102 -11.14 -6.46 -22.89
N ASN A 103 -10.93 -7.69 -23.38
CA ASN A 103 -11.50 -8.14 -24.64
C ASN A 103 -13.04 -8.23 -24.60
N LEU A 104 -13.62 -8.43 -23.42
CA LEU A 104 -15.06 -8.38 -23.17
C LEU A 104 -15.59 -6.93 -23.02
N GLY A 105 -14.72 -5.92 -23.16
CA GLY A 105 -15.10 -4.50 -23.13
C GLY A 105 -15.10 -3.87 -21.73
N TYR A 106 -14.65 -4.56 -20.70
CA TYR A 106 -14.59 -4.00 -19.34
C TYR A 106 -13.40 -3.06 -19.18
N ARG A 107 -13.61 -1.95 -18.47
CA ARG A 107 -12.55 -1.05 -18.04
C ARG A 107 -11.80 -1.69 -16.87
N VAL A 108 -10.53 -2.03 -17.08
CA VAL A 108 -9.67 -2.68 -16.07
C VAL A 108 -8.44 -1.83 -15.80
N GLU A 109 -8.31 -1.36 -14.57
CA GLU A 109 -7.19 -0.57 -14.07
C GLU A 109 -6.32 -1.42 -13.15
N VAL A 110 -5.00 -1.45 -13.46
CA VAL A 110 -4.04 -2.24 -12.68
C VAL A 110 -3.15 -1.30 -11.86
N PHE A 111 -3.08 -1.56 -10.56
CA PHE A 111 -2.24 -0.79 -9.64
C PHE A 111 -0.91 -1.51 -9.39
N PRO A 112 0.22 -0.81 -9.51
CA PRO A 112 1.52 -1.36 -9.19
C PRO A 112 1.70 -1.52 -7.67
N LEU A 113 2.68 -2.33 -7.27
CA LEU A 113 3.19 -2.32 -5.90
C LEU A 113 3.90 -1.01 -5.62
N THR A 114 3.94 -0.64 -4.36
CA THR A 114 4.66 0.54 -3.88
C THR A 114 5.84 0.12 -3.01
N SER A 115 6.96 0.78 -3.19
CA SER A 115 8.20 0.57 -2.44
C SER A 115 8.65 1.79 -1.63
N ASN A 116 7.97 2.93 -1.82
CA ASN A 116 8.26 4.19 -1.14
C ASN A 116 6.99 5.04 -0.97
N ILE A 117 7.09 6.09 -0.14
CA ILE A 117 5.96 6.96 0.20
C ILE A 117 5.47 7.75 -1.03
N GLU A 118 6.34 8.14 -1.95
CA GLU A 118 5.91 8.87 -3.14
C GLU A 118 5.05 8.00 -4.07
N GLU A 119 5.39 6.73 -4.23
CA GLU A 119 4.56 5.78 -4.97
C GLU A 119 3.20 5.53 -4.29
N ILE A 120 3.15 5.52 -2.95
CA ILE A 120 1.88 5.48 -2.20
C ILE A 120 1.01 6.69 -2.56
N LYS A 121 1.59 7.89 -2.57
CA LYS A 121 0.88 9.13 -2.92
C LYS A 121 0.38 9.09 -4.38
N GLN A 122 1.19 8.59 -5.30
CA GLN A 122 0.82 8.44 -6.71
C GLN A 122 -0.37 7.49 -6.88
N ASN A 123 -0.33 6.30 -6.25
CA ASN A 123 -1.43 5.35 -6.29
C ASN A 123 -2.70 5.91 -5.64
N THR A 124 -2.55 6.65 -4.53
CA THR A 124 -3.69 7.27 -3.85
C THR A 124 -4.34 8.36 -4.72
N ARG A 125 -3.55 9.24 -5.36
CA ARG A 125 -4.05 10.25 -6.31
C ARG A 125 -4.76 9.58 -7.49
N ARG A 126 -4.13 8.59 -8.12
CA ARG A 126 -4.70 7.86 -9.25
C ARG A 126 -6.03 7.19 -8.89
N MET A 127 -6.12 6.56 -7.72
CA MET A 127 -7.38 5.97 -7.27
C MET A 127 -8.45 7.05 -7.07
N ALA A 128 -8.10 8.16 -6.43
CA ALA A 128 -9.02 9.27 -6.23
C ALA A 128 -9.54 9.86 -7.55
N GLU A 129 -8.67 10.07 -8.53
CA GLU A 129 -9.03 10.53 -9.88
C GLU A 129 -9.97 9.55 -10.58
N LEU A 130 -9.68 8.24 -10.54
CA LEU A 130 -10.53 7.20 -11.13
C LEU A 130 -11.94 7.17 -10.53
N LEU A 131 -12.05 7.49 -9.25
CA LEU A 131 -13.30 7.46 -8.49
C LEU A 131 -14.05 8.82 -8.49
N GLY A 132 -13.43 9.90 -9.03
CA GLY A 132 -13.94 11.27 -8.90
C GLY A 132 -13.98 11.74 -7.44
N GLN A 133 -12.91 11.44 -6.69
CA GLN A 133 -12.74 11.71 -5.25
C GLN A 133 -11.42 12.46 -4.96
N GLU A 134 -11.02 13.35 -5.86
CA GLU A 134 -9.71 14.01 -5.84
C GLU A 134 -9.46 14.75 -4.53
N GLU A 135 -10.48 15.45 -4.02
CA GLU A 135 -10.37 16.19 -2.76
C GLU A 135 -10.15 15.25 -1.56
N LYS A 136 -10.88 14.12 -1.53
CA LYS A 136 -10.71 13.10 -0.50
C LYS A 136 -9.32 12.47 -0.56
N GLY A 137 -8.80 12.22 -1.77
CA GLY A 137 -7.43 11.75 -1.99
C GLY A 137 -6.38 12.74 -1.50
N ARG A 138 -6.56 14.03 -1.79
CA ARG A 138 -5.69 15.11 -1.33
C ARG A 138 -5.64 15.19 0.20
N LEU A 139 -6.79 15.14 0.86
CA LEU A 139 -6.89 15.16 2.31
C LEU A 139 -6.22 13.94 2.96
N LEU A 140 -6.43 12.75 2.39
CA LEU A 140 -5.84 11.50 2.90
C LEU A 140 -4.30 11.54 2.79
N ILE A 141 -3.76 12.04 1.68
CA ILE A 141 -2.31 12.21 1.49
C ILE A 141 -1.77 13.24 2.48
N SER A 142 -2.42 14.39 2.62
CA SER A 142 -2.00 15.45 3.53
C SER A 142 -1.97 14.98 4.99
N GLU A 143 -2.95 14.20 5.40
CA GLU A 143 -3.00 13.62 6.75
C GLU A 143 -1.88 12.60 6.97
N MET A 144 -1.63 11.72 6.01
CA MET A 144 -0.50 10.78 6.05
C MET A 144 0.84 11.54 6.20
N GLU A 145 1.08 12.56 5.37
CA GLU A 145 2.31 13.36 5.39
C GLU A 145 2.48 14.11 6.72
N ARG A 146 1.41 14.69 7.25
CA ARG A 146 1.40 15.36 8.56
C ARG A 146 1.81 14.41 9.68
N ARG A 147 1.19 13.23 9.75
CA ARG A 147 1.48 12.19 10.76
C ARG A 147 2.94 11.72 10.66
N ILE A 148 3.43 11.47 9.46
CA ILE A 148 4.84 11.09 9.22
C ILE A 148 5.79 12.19 9.68
N ALA A 149 5.51 13.45 9.37
CA ALA A 149 6.34 14.58 9.77
C ALA A 149 6.37 14.74 11.31
N GLU A 150 5.24 14.59 11.97
CA GLU A 150 5.14 14.64 13.44
C GLU A 150 5.88 13.49 14.12
N ALA A 151 5.79 12.28 13.59
CA ALA A 151 6.53 11.13 14.08
C ALA A 151 8.05 11.36 13.94
N ARG A 152 8.49 11.82 12.77
CA ARG A 152 9.89 12.14 12.47
C ARG A 152 10.46 13.23 13.38
N ALA A 153 9.68 14.27 13.69
CA ALA A 153 10.11 15.38 14.54
C ALA A 153 10.43 14.96 15.99
N LYS A 154 9.87 13.84 16.43
CA LYS A 154 10.03 13.34 17.80
C LYS A 154 11.25 12.42 17.99
N VAL A 155 11.87 11.93 16.90
CA VAL A 155 12.97 10.95 17.01
C VAL A 155 14.33 11.62 17.16
N PRO A 156 15.27 10.99 17.93
CA PRO A 156 16.62 11.46 18.05
C PRO A 156 17.39 11.47 16.71
N GLN A 157 18.32 12.40 16.55
CA GLN A 157 19.13 12.50 15.33
C GLN A 157 20.13 11.36 15.16
N SER A 158 20.56 10.74 16.26
CA SER A 158 21.46 9.57 16.23
C SER A 158 20.71 8.32 15.78
N ALA A 159 21.15 7.71 14.68
CA ALA A 159 20.51 6.51 14.17
C ALA A 159 21.04 5.26 14.87
N LEU A 160 20.14 4.36 15.33
CA LEU A 160 20.48 3.06 15.90
C LEU A 160 20.25 1.94 14.85
N PRO A 161 21.09 0.87 14.88
CA PRO A 161 20.91 -0.25 13.96
C PRO A 161 19.66 -1.05 14.33
N ALA A 162 18.83 -1.34 13.33
CA ALA A 162 17.63 -2.17 13.47
C ALA A 162 17.50 -3.14 12.29
N LEU A 163 16.74 -4.19 12.51
CA LEU A 163 16.53 -5.22 11.50
C LEU A 163 15.08 -5.72 11.56
N PHE A 164 14.36 -5.66 10.44
CA PHE A 164 13.19 -6.51 10.24
C PHE A 164 13.69 -7.93 9.98
N TYR A 165 13.37 -8.86 10.87
CA TYR A 165 13.84 -10.23 10.82
C TYR A 165 12.68 -11.19 10.89
N GLN A 166 12.50 -11.96 9.83
CA GLN A 166 11.44 -12.92 9.64
C GLN A 166 11.98 -14.35 9.69
N PRO A 167 11.11 -15.36 9.75
CA PRO A 167 11.54 -16.75 9.71
C PRO A 167 12.53 -17.03 8.57
N ARG A 168 13.51 -17.89 8.83
CA ARG A 168 14.60 -18.25 7.90
C ARG A 168 15.53 -17.08 7.50
N GLY A 169 15.56 -16.00 8.28
CA GLY A 169 16.40 -14.84 7.98
C GLY A 169 15.83 -13.94 6.88
N TYR A 170 14.56 -14.15 6.47
CA TYR A 170 13.93 -13.27 5.50
C TYR A 170 13.85 -11.84 6.05
N THR A 171 14.14 -10.86 5.21
CA THR A 171 14.29 -9.46 5.61
C THR A 171 13.98 -8.50 4.47
N SER A 172 13.86 -7.21 4.81
CA SER A 172 13.60 -6.12 3.89
C SER A 172 14.79 -5.16 3.87
N GLY A 173 15.47 -5.06 2.73
CA GLY A 173 16.62 -4.19 2.50
C GLY A 173 16.24 -2.87 1.81
N ARG A 174 17.20 -2.32 1.03
CA ARG A 174 17.01 -1.06 0.28
C ARG A 174 15.81 -1.15 -0.66
N ASN A 175 15.24 0.00 -0.98
CA ASN A 175 14.12 0.10 -1.90
C ASN A 175 12.87 -0.67 -1.44
N THR A 176 12.59 -0.64 -0.14
CA THR A 176 11.38 -1.18 0.47
C THR A 176 10.77 -0.15 1.41
N LEU A 177 9.46 -0.25 1.65
CA LEU A 177 8.76 0.60 2.62
C LEU A 177 9.33 0.46 4.04
N HIS A 178 9.78 -0.74 4.41
CA HIS A 178 10.43 -0.99 5.70
C HIS A 178 11.73 -0.17 5.84
N ASP A 179 12.55 -0.13 4.78
CA ASP A 179 13.80 0.63 4.77
C ASP A 179 13.56 2.14 4.89
N GLU A 180 12.57 2.66 4.15
CA GLU A 180 12.21 4.06 4.22
C GLU A 180 11.65 4.44 5.60
N ALA A 181 10.74 3.62 6.14
CA ALA A 181 10.15 3.85 7.46
C ALA A 181 11.21 3.80 8.58
N LEU A 182 12.15 2.85 8.53
CA LEU A 182 13.27 2.81 9.46
C LEU A 182 14.10 4.10 9.41
N LYS A 183 14.47 4.57 8.21
CA LYS A 183 15.25 5.81 8.05
C LYS A 183 14.51 7.04 8.57
N LEU A 184 13.21 7.14 8.31
CA LEU A 184 12.39 8.26 8.78
C LEU A 184 12.26 8.31 10.30
N THR A 185 12.45 7.18 10.97
CA THR A 185 12.25 7.03 12.42
C THR A 185 13.56 6.84 13.18
N GLY A 186 14.70 7.27 12.60
CA GLY A 186 16.00 7.27 13.28
C GLY A 186 16.60 5.89 13.48
N TRP A 187 16.25 4.92 12.60
CA TRP A 187 16.87 3.61 12.55
C TRP A 187 17.74 3.46 11.30
N ARG A 188 18.85 2.73 11.43
CA ARG A 188 19.66 2.25 10.30
C ARG A 188 19.24 0.82 9.98
N ASN A 189 18.94 0.55 8.73
CA ASN A 189 18.53 -0.78 8.31
C ASN A 189 19.75 -1.68 8.07
N VAL A 190 20.00 -2.61 8.99
CA VAL A 190 21.12 -3.57 8.91
C VAL A 190 21.09 -4.39 7.63
N ALA A 191 19.91 -4.82 7.16
CA ALA A 191 19.79 -5.57 5.91
C ALA A 191 20.30 -4.76 4.71
N SER A 192 19.98 -3.47 4.65
CA SER A 192 20.45 -2.56 3.60
C SER A 192 21.96 -2.36 3.63
N GLU A 193 22.58 -2.31 4.81
CA GLU A 193 24.01 -2.18 4.98
C GLU A 193 24.76 -3.45 4.57
N HIS A 194 24.14 -4.62 4.75
CA HIS A 194 24.65 -5.92 4.32
C HIS A 194 24.27 -6.31 2.87
N GLY A 195 23.90 -5.32 2.04
CA GLY A 195 23.74 -5.51 0.61
C GLY A 195 22.38 -6.05 0.16
N VAL A 196 21.41 -6.26 1.07
CA VAL A 196 20.06 -6.67 0.67
C VAL A 196 19.38 -5.52 -0.05
N ASN A 197 18.91 -5.79 -1.28
CA ASN A 197 18.14 -4.87 -2.11
C ASN A 197 16.76 -5.48 -2.39
N GLY A 198 15.69 -4.79 -2.06
CA GLY A 198 14.35 -5.36 -2.03
C GLY A 198 14.19 -6.31 -0.86
N TYR A 199 13.46 -7.38 -1.08
CA TYR A 199 13.27 -8.47 -0.11
C TYR A 199 14.30 -9.57 -0.35
N GLY A 200 14.89 -10.09 0.72
CA GLY A 200 15.94 -11.10 0.62
C GLY A 200 16.16 -11.84 1.93
N VAL A 201 17.31 -12.47 2.05
CA VAL A 201 17.73 -13.23 3.24
C VAL A 201 19.03 -12.63 3.77
N ILE A 202 19.13 -12.48 5.08
CA ILE A 202 20.36 -12.17 5.80
C ILE A 202 20.73 -13.38 6.66
N ASP A 203 21.99 -13.82 6.59
CA ASP A 203 22.47 -14.93 7.39
C ASP A 203 22.66 -14.53 8.86
N LEU A 204 22.60 -15.51 9.75
CA LEU A 204 22.69 -15.29 11.19
C LEU A 204 24.05 -14.69 11.59
N GLU A 205 25.12 -15.05 10.90
CA GLU A 205 26.46 -14.56 11.19
C GLU A 205 26.56 -13.05 10.93
N SER A 206 26.06 -12.57 9.79
CA SER A 206 25.93 -11.14 9.48
C SER A 206 25.11 -10.40 10.52
N VAL A 207 24.02 -10.99 10.99
CA VAL A 207 23.18 -10.40 12.06
C VAL A 207 23.94 -10.30 13.37
N LEU A 208 24.72 -11.35 13.74
CA LEU A 208 25.51 -11.37 14.95
C LEU A 208 26.65 -10.31 14.94
N LEU A 209 27.27 -10.09 13.78
CA LEU A 209 28.32 -9.08 13.60
C LEU A 209 27.76 -7.66 13.63
N ALA A 210 26.59 -7.43 12.99
CA ALA A 210 25.96 -6.11 12.91
C ALA A 210 25.36 -5.62 14.23
N ARG A 211 25.04 -6.54 15.16
CA ARG A 211 24.48 -6.27 16.50
C ARG A 211 23.34 -5.25 16.47
N PRO A 212 22.20 -5.55 15.79
CA PRO A 212 21.08 -4.62 15.79
C PRO A 212 20.61 -4.31 17.21
N ALA A 213 20.36 -3.04 17.47
CA ALA A 213 19.84 -2.57 18.76
C ALA A 213 18.37 -2.99 18.94
N GLN A 214 17.64 -3.18 17.85
CA GLN A 214 16.25 -3.63 17.88
C GLN A 214 15.95 -4.57 16.70
N PHE A 215 15.22 -5.66 17.01
CA PHE A 215 14.59 -6.50 16.00
C PHE A 215 13.11 -6.15 15.88
N PHE A 216 12.65 -6.08 14.66
CA PHE A 216 11.25 -5.99 14.30
C PHE A 216 10.79 -7.22 13.54
N THR A 217 9.54 -7.59 13.69
CA THR A 217 8.86 -8.55 12.83
C THR A 217 7.65 -7.88 12.17
N SER A 218 7.13 -8.50 11.12
CA SER A 218 5.88 -8.16 10.50
C SER A 218 5.16 -9.48 10.18
N ASP A 219 4.68 -10.14 11.24
CA ASP A 219 4.16 -11.48 11.14
C ASP A 219 2.73 -11.49 10.60
N TYR A 220 2.49 -12.36 9.61
CA TYR A 220 1.20 -12.82 9.17
C TYR A 220 0.92 -14.16 9.86
N GLY A 221 -0.20 -14.25 10.57
CA GLY A 221 -0.60 -15.48 11.26
C GLY A 221 0.13 -15.70 12.59
N GLN A 222 -0.18 -14.89 13.60
CA GLN A 222 0.28 -15.11 14.98
C GLN A 222 -0.22 -16.47 15.49
N GLY A 223 0.72 -17.35 15.87
CA GLY A 223 0.41 -18.63 16.53
C GLY A 223 0.82 -19.89 15.79
N SER A 224 1.42 -19.81 14.61
CA SER A 224 1.99 -21.02 13.99
C SER A 224 3.29 -21.39 14.70
N ASP A 225 3.29 -22.51 15.43
CA ASP A 225 4.48 -23.06 16.10
C ASP A 225 5.38 -23.82 15.09
N SER A 226 5.74 -23.16 14.00
CA SER A 226 6.60 -23.75 12.96
C SER A 226 8.06 -23.71 13.38
N LEU A 227 8.86 -24.68 12.89
CA LEU A 227 10.33 -24.69 13.10
C LEU A 227 10.97 -23.38 12.63
N ALA A 228 10.45 -22.76 11.58
CA ALA A 228 10.93 -21.50 11.07
C ALA A 228 10.70 -20.33 12.06
N GLN A 229 9.58 -20.32 12.78
CA GLN A 229 9.30 -19.33 13.81
C GLN A 229 10.13 -19.57 15.09
N ARG A 230 10.44 -20.82 15.44
CA ARG A 230 11.34 -21.14 16.55
C ARG A 230 12.71 -20.53 16.37
N GLN A 231 13.18 -20.35 15.13
CA GLN A 231 14.45 -19.68 14.83
C GLN A 231 14.48 -18.22 15.32
N LEU A 232 13.34 -17.52 15.33
CA LEU A 232 13.22 -16.15 15.85
C LEU A 232 13.49 -16.07 17.36
N HIS A 233 13.32 -17.18 18.06
CA HIS A 233 13.60 -17.30 19.50
C HIS A 233 15.00 -17.85 19.83
N HIS A 234 15.89 -17.93 18.82
CA HIS A 234 17.24 -18.46 19.04
C HIS A 234 18.01 -17.68 20.14
N PRO A 235 18.65 -18.36 21.12
CA PRO A 235 19.30 -17.68 22.24
C PRO A 235 20.35 -16.63 21.84
N ALA A 236 21.01 -16.83 20.68
CA ALA A 236 21.97 -15.87 20.16
C ALA A 236 21.33 -14.52 19.82
N LEU A 237 20.12 -14.51 19.24
CA LEU A 237 19.39 -13.28 18.94
C LEU A 237 19.02 -12.51 20.22
N LYS A 238 18.58 -13.21 21.27
CA LYS A 238 18.31 -12.62 22.59
C LYS A 238 19.53 -11.96 23.21
N ARG A 239 20.71 -12.58 23.07
CA ARG A 239 21.98 -12.02 23.61
C ARG A 239 22.36 -10.70 22.94
N ILE A 240 22.16 -10.57 21.62
CA ILE A 240 22.52 -9.36 20.86
C ILE A 240 21.72 -8.17 21.34
N THR A 241 20.41 -8.34 21.55
CA THR A 241 19.52 -7.25 21.99
C THR A 241 19.59 -6.95 23.48
N GLY A 242 20.46 -7.62 24.23
CA GLY A 242 20.47 -7.51 25.70
C GLY A 242 19.16 -7.97 26.34
N GLY A 243 18.46 -8.92 25.71
CA GLY A 243 17.20 -9.47 26.18
C GLY A 243 15.96 -8.68 25.74
N ARG A 244 16.10 -7.58 24.98
CA ARG A 244 14.96 -6.86 24.43
C ARG A 244 14.13 -7.75 23.51
N PRO A 245 12.80 -7.72 23.61
CA PRO A 245 11.95 -8.54 22.76
C PRO A 245 12.00 -8.06 21.30
N MET A 246 11.75 -9.00 20.38
CA MET A 246 11.41 -8.69 19.01
C MET A 246 10.01 -8.06 18.98
N ILE A 247 9.84 -6.93 18.29
CA ILE A 247 8.59 -6.18 18.28
C ILE A 247 7.89 -6.39 16.95
N ASN A 248 6.63 -6.82 17.00
CA ASN A 248 5.82 -6.96 15.81
C ASN A 248 5.20 -5.60 15.41
N VAL A 249 5.47 -5.19 14.17
CA VAL A 249 4.79 -4.07 13.51
C VAL A 249 3.86 -4.67 12.46
N GLY A 250 2.57 -4.60 12.71
CA GLY A 250 1.53 -5.39 12.03
C GLY A 250 1.65 -5.44 10.50
N PHE A 251 1.51 -6.64 9.96
CA PHE A 251 1.65 -6.94 8.53
C PHE A 251 0.72 -6.09 7.64
N ARG A 252 -0.50 -5.80 8.11
CA ARG A 252 -1.50 -4.96 7.42
C ARG A 252 -1.03 -3.55 7.07
N TYR A 253 0.01 -3.03 7.70
CA TYR A 253 0.56 -1.70 7.39
C TYR A 253 1.51 -1.72 6.19
N TRP A 254 2.08 -2.88 5.86
CA TRP A 254 3.17 -3.04 4.89
C TRP A 254 2.74 -3.68 3.58
N ILE A 255 1.84 -4.71 3.65
CA ILE A 255 1.57 -5.60 2.53
C ILE A 255 1.11 -4.88 1.26
N CYS A 256 0.39 -3.78 1.40
CA CYS A 256 -0.16 -3.04 0.28
C CYS A 256 0.54 -1.72 -0.02
N GLY A 257 1.33 -1.21 0.92
CA GLY A 257 1.89 0.13 0.76
C GLY A 257 0.82 1.16 0.43
N GLY A 258 0.08 1.56 1.46
CA GLY A 258 -0.98 2.57 1.38
C GLY A 258 -0.83 3.62 2.49
N PRO A 259 -1.78 4.56 2.62
CA PRO A 259 -1.73 5.63 3.63
C PRO A 259 -1.59 5.14 5.06
N MET A 260 -1.96 3.89 5.36
CA MET A 260 -1.77 3.25 6.67
C MET A 260 -0.29 3.07 7.07
N ILE A 261 0.66 3.32 6.18
CA ILE A 261 2.09 3.32 6.50
C ILE A 261 2.42 4.31 7.62
N ALA A 262 1.63 5.38 7.78
CA ALA A 262 1.79 6.34 8.85
C ALA A 262 1.68 5.68 10.24
N ASP A 263 0.78 4.71 10.42
CA ASP A 263 0.63 3.96 11.68
C ASP A 263 1.90 3.16 12.02
N ALA A 264 2.53 2.54 11.02
CA ALA A 264 3.79 1.82 11.20
C ALA A 264 4.94 2.77 11.56
N ILE A 265 5.02 3.93 10.89
CA ILE A 265 6.05 4.94 11.13
C ILE A 265 5.89 5.53 12.55
N GLU A 266 4.67 5.82 13.00
CA GLU A 266 4.40 6.27 14.36
C GLU A 266 4.86 5.23 15.40
N GLN A 267 4.52 3.95 15.21
CA GLN A 267 4.96 2.87 16.10
C GLN A 267 6.49 2.76 16.15
N LEU A 268 7.17 2.80 15.00
CA LEU A 268 8.63 2.76 14.95
C LEU A 268 9.28 3.96 15.65
N ALA A 269 8.69 5.16 15.51
CA ALA A 269 9.16 6.37 16.19
C ALA A 269 8.96 6.30 17.72
N GLU A 270 7.82 5.78 18.19
CA GLU A 270 7.57 5.57 19.61
C GLU A 270 8.57 4.59 20.24
N ILE A 271 8.84 3.47 19.53
CA ILE A 271 9.82 2.48 19.98
C ILE A 271 11.24 3.08 20.04
N ARG A 272 11.57 3.95 19.09
CA ARG A 272 12.87 4.63 19.03
C ARG A 272 13.09 5.58 20.21
N ASN A 273 12.02 6.13 20.78
CA ASN A 273 12.05 7.08 21.89
C ASN A 273 12.02 6.44 23.30
N ARG A 274 11.85 5.12 23.37
CA ARG A 274 11.92 4.34 24.62
C ARG A 274 13.37 3.97 24.95
#